data_ec408a9bac7e3999b961044fe3812a9c
#
_entry.id   ec408a9bac7e3999b961044fe3812a9c
#
_cell.length_a   1.000
_cell.length_b   1.000
_cell.length_c   1.000
_cell.angle_alpha   90.00
_cell.angle_beta   90.00
_cell.angle_gamma   90.00
#
_symmetry.space_group_name_H-M   'P 1'
#
loop_
_entity.id
_entity.type
_entity.pdbx_description
1 polymer ?
#
loop_
_entity_poly.entity_id
_entity_poly.type
_entity_poly.pdbx_seq_one_letter_code
_entity_poly.pdbx_strand_id
1 'polypeptide(L)'
;ERAAISDRVDVAEVTAEDPDDAFRQTLGFMREGRRTIYRAVLVDRHWVGHPDVLERVEGTSALGDYYYVAADIKRAREVRDEYKFQGCFYAELLAKIQETKPVRGYVIAPDGMTLPYEIEEFEAQYKLALDDIEAIVAGKRPVHFVTGACKQSPWFSECVKESNACNELSALNRVWNEEVLRLKDAKIETIGALAGKSIHDLRCLCPDLQAGRLEMMRDQAIAIRDNHHIVRKTVDFPESSIEIYFDIESNPLRDFDYLFGVIVVQKGKETYHPFLAKKPDEEAAMWKEFVGFVESHLDVPIYHYGHFETDVINRFAAKYGCSDLVRDALRANMIDVIEVIRRSVVFPLTFYSLKDIAAYAGFHWRADDASGANSVLWFEEWMRTGDKKTLDKILDYN
;
A
#
# COMPACT_ATOMS: atom_id res chain seq x y z
N GLU A 1 -15.10 -14.57 -2.96
CA GLU A 1 -15.95 -14.38 -1.75
C GLU A 1 -16.76 -15.62 -1.44
N ARG A 2 -17.63 -16.12 -2.37
CA ARG A 2 -18.46 -17.32 -2.12
C ARG A 2 -17.66 -18.57 -1.73
N ALA A 3 -16.46 -18.76 -2.27
CA ALA A 3 -15.60 -19.88 -1.89
C ALA A 3 -15.15 -19.79 -0.42
N ALA A 4 -14.91 -18.58 0.11
CA ALA A 4 -14.49 -18.37 1.49
C ALA A 4 -15.59 -18.67 2.53
N ILE A 5 -16.85 -18.78 2.10
CA ILE A 5 -18.01 -19.10 2.93
C ILE A 5 -18.68 -20.43 2.54
N SER A 6 -18.01 -21.24 1.72
CA SER A 6 -18.56 -22.51 1.21
C SER A 6 -18.94 -23.50 2.32
N ASP A 7 -18.26 -23.43 3.47
CA ASP A 7 -18.48 -24.31 4.61
C ASP A 7 -19.57 -23.80 5.58
N ARG A 8 -20.14 -22.61 5.30
CA ARG A 8 -21.20 -22.03 6.12
C ARG A 8 -22.53 -22.71 5.82
N VAL A 9 -23.33 -22.88 6.87
CA VAL A 9 -24.65 -23.51 6.79
C VAL A 9 -25.74 -22.47 6.92
N ASP A 10 -26.91 -22.75 6.36
CA ASP A 10 -28.10 -21.88 6.43
C ASP A 10 -27.78 -20.44 5.99
N VAL A 11 -27.11 -20.31 4.82
CA VAL A 11 -26.71 -19.03 4.27
C VAL A 11 -27.91 -18.36 3.59
N ALA A 12 -28.28 -17.19 4.06
CA ALA A 12 -29.22 -16.29 3.39
C ALA A 12 -28.43 -15.19 2.68
N GLU A 13 -28.73 -14.94 1.41
CA GLU A 13 -28.06 -13.90 0.61
C GLU A 13 -28.98 -12.69 0.43
N VAL A 14 -28.49 -11.51 0.75
CA VAL A 14 -29.15 -10.24 0.44
C VAL A 14 -28.95 -9.94 -1.04
N THR A 15 -30.03 -9.79 -1.78
CA THR A 15 -30.03 -9.60 -3.25
C THR A 15 -30.58 -8.26 -3.70
N ALA A 16 -31.20 -7.51 -2.80
CA ALA A 16 -31.69 -6.18 -3.11
C ALA A 16 -30.51 -5.22 -3.39
N GLU A 17 -30.65 -4.37 -4.39
CA GLU A 17 -29.62 -3.39 -4.79
C GLU A 17 -29.80 -2.03 -4.09
N ASP A 18 -31.06 -1.65 -3.83
CA ASP A 18 -31.36 -0.44 -3.08
C ASP A 18 -30.99 -0.62 -1.60
N PRO A 19 -30.23 0.30 -0.97
CA PRO A 19 -29.75 0.14 0.40
C PRO A 19 -30.88 -0.03 1.44
N ASP A 20 -32.02 0.64 1.28
CA ASP A 20 -33.13 0.54 2.24
C ASP A 20 -33.86 -0.80 2.08
N ASP A 21 -33.99 -1.31 0.85
CA ASP A 21 -34.56 -2.62 0.59
C ASP A 21 -33.62 -3.74 1.07
N ALA A 22 -32.31 -3.60 0.83
CA ALA A 22 -31.29 -4.52 1.30
C ALA A 22 -31.25 -4.57 2.83
N PHE A 23 -31.36 -3.42 3.50
CA PHE A 23 -31.44 -3.36 4.96
C PHE A 23 -32.71 -4.05 5.48
N ARG A 24 -33.87 -3.81 4.86
CA ARG A 24 -35.12 -4.53 5.22
C ARG A 24 -34.98 -6.04 5.07
N GLN A 25 -34.34 -6.50 3.98
CA GLN A 25 -34.07 -7.91 3.74
C GLN A 25 -33.11 -8.48 4.81
N THR A 26 -32.03 -7.75 5.15
CA THR A 26 -31.10 -8.09 6.22
C THR A 26 -31.82 -8.27 7.56
N LEU A 27 -32.67 -7.29 7.95
CA LEU A 27 -33.46 -7.35 9.18
C LEU A 27 -34.44 -8.52 9.19
N GLY A 28 -35.03 -8.86 8.03
CA GLY A 28 -35.89 -10.04 7.88
C GLY A 28 -35.14 -11.32 8.25
N PHE A 29 -33.97 -11.54 7.65
CA PHE A 29 -33.12 -12.69 7.90
C PHE A 29 -32.59 -12.74 9.37
N MET A 30 -32.26 -11.58 9.94
CA MET A 30 -31.86 -11.48 11.35
C MET A 30 -33.01 -11.92 12.28
N ARG A 31 -34.27 -11.51 12.01
CA ARG A 31 -35.43 -11.92 12.81
C ARG A 31 -35.82 -13.38 12.63
N GLU A 32 -35.59 -13.93 11.43
CA GLU A 32 -35.74 -15.37 11.17
C GLU A 32 -34.67 -16.22 11.87
N GLY A 33 -33.60 -15.60 12.37
CA GLY A 33 -32.50 -16.25 13.05
C GLY A 33 -31.61 -17.08 12.12
N ARG A 34 -31.46 -16.66 10.85
CA ARG A 34 -30.56 -17.32 9.86
C ARG A 34 -29.14 -17.40 10.42
N ARG A 35 -28.46 -18.52 10.22
CA ARG A 35 -27.13 -18.71 10.80
C ARG A 35 -26.08 -17.79 10.18
N THR A 36 -26.15 -17.60 8.88
CA THR A 36 -25.21 -16.78 8.10
C THR A 36 -25.99 -15.90 7.15
N ILE A 37 -25.72 -14.60 7.14
CA ILE A 37 -26.33 -13.65 6.20
C ILE A 37 -25.19 -13.07 5.35
N TYR A 38 -25.19 -13.35 4.06
CA TYR A 38 -24.19 -12.90 3.11
C TYR A 38 -24.61 -11.60 2.42
N ARG A 39 -23.66 -10.68 2.21
CA ARG A 39 -23.86 -9.34 1.63
C ARG A 39 -24.88 -8.50 2.42
N ALA A 40 -24.80 -8.57 3.73
CA ALA A 40 -25.70 -7.84 4.60
C ALA A 40 -25.52 -6.33 4.46
N VAL A 41 -26.61 -5.59 4.69
CA VAL A 41 -26.60 -4.13 4.75
C VAL A 41 -27.13 -3.67 6.10
N LEU A 42 -26.40 -2.77 6.74
CA LEU A 42 -26.76 -2.18 8.04
C LEU A 42 -26.93 -0.67 7.84
N VAL A 43 -28.02 -0.11 8.34
CA VAL A 43 -28.32 1.31 8.21
C VAL A 43 -28.69 1.91 9.56
N ASP A 44 -28.07 3.05 9.90
CA ASP A 44 -28.48 3.92 10.99
C ASP A 44 -28.40 5.38 10.55
N ARG A 45 -29.54 6.05 10.36
CA ARG A 45 -29.63 7.43 9.88
C ARG A 45 -28.96 7.58 8.49
N HIS A 46 -27.82 8.30 8.44
CA HIS A 46 -27.01 8.51 7.23
C HIS A 46 -25.82 7.55 7.11
N TRP A 47 -25.63 6.67 8.08
CA TRP A 47 -24.58 5.69 8.08
C TRP A 47 -25.04 4.37 7.44
N VAL A 48 -24.28 3.87 6.50
CA VAL A 48 -24.54 2.60 5.82
C VAL A 48 -23.29 1.70 5.92
N GLY A 49 -23.48 0.51 6.43
CA GLY A 49 -22.43 -0.52 6.53
C GLY A 49 -22.74 -1.72 5.63
N HIS A 50 -21.73 -2.26 4.98
CA HIS A 50 -21.83 -3.42 4.10
C HIS A 50 -20.88 -4.53 4.59
N PRO A 51 -21.18 -5.22 5.72
CA PRO A 51 -20.40 -6.40 6.09
C PRO A 51 -20.60 -7.50 5.06
N ASP A 52 -19.51 -8.18 4.68
CA ASP A 52 -19.61 -9.30 3.74
C ASP A 52 -20.50 -10.40 4.32
N VAL A 53 -20.38 -10.65 5.63
CA VAL A 53 -21.11 -11.70 6.34
C VAL A 53 -21.56 -11.24 7.72
N LEU A 54 -22.78 -11.59 8.11
CA LEU A 54 -23.21 -11.61 9.51
C LEU A 54 -23.34 -13.06 9.97
N GLU A 55 -22.69 -13.37 11.09
CA GLU A 55 -22.75 -14.69 11.72
C GLU A 55 -23.57 -14.62 13.00
N ARG A 56 -24.52 -15.56 13.17
CA ARG A 56 -25.32 -15.69 14.38
C ARG A 56 -24.50 -16.32 15.51
N VAL A 57 -24.50 -15.67 16.66
CA VAL A 57 -23.85 -16.11 17.89
C VAL A 57 -24.90 -16.26 18.99
N GLU A 58 -24.75 -17.22 19.88
CA GLU A 58 -25.64 -17.38 21.02
C GLU A 58 -25.39 -16.29 22.07
N GLY A 59 -26.48 -15.77 22.64
CA GLY A 59 -26.44 -14.71 23.66
C GLY A 59 -27.72 -13.87 23.60
N THR A 60 -27.98 -13.09 24.63
CA THR A 60 -29.23 -12.31 24.76
C THR A 60 -29.14 -11.01 23.92
N SER A 61 -30.18 -10.74 23.15
CA SER A 61 -30.34 -9.48 22.41
C SER A 61 -31.85 -9.16 22.23
N ALA A 62 -32.14 -8.05 21.54
CA ALA A 62 -33.51 -7.72 21.16
C ALA A 62 -34.10 -8.74 20.12
N LEU A 63 -33.26 -9.59 19.52
CA LEU A 63 -33.68 -10.65 18.61
C LEU A 63 -34.06 -11.96 19.33
N GLY A 64 -33.71 -12.11 20.61
CA GLY A 64 -33.94 -13.32 21.42
C GLY A 64 -32.65 -13.86 22.06
N ASP A 65 -32.48 -15.18 22.04
CA ASP A 65 -31.31 -15.85 22.63
C ASP A 65 -30.11 -15.92 21.67
N TYR A 66 -30.02 -14.98 20.76
CA TYR A 66 -28.91 -14.84 19.83
C TYR A 66 -28.70 -13.38 19.43
N TYR A 67 -27.50 -13.11 18.90
CA TYR A 67 -27.15 -11.84 18.27
C TYR A 67 -26.23 -12.10 17.08
N TYR A 68 -25.98 -11.06 16.26
CA TYR A 68 -25.10 -11.14 15.10
C TYR A 68 -23.79 -10.43 15.33
N VAL A 69 -22.72 -10.98 14.74
CA VAL A 69 -21.40 -10.37 14.63
C VAL A 69 -21.05 -10.21 13.16
N ALA A 70 -20.27 -9.18 12.84
CA ALA A 70 -19.82 -8.96 11.47
C ALA A 70 -18.51 -9.69 11.18
N ALA A 71 -18.39 -10.21 9.98
CA ALA A 71 -17.17 -10.76 9.41
C ALA A 71 -16.95 -10.24 7.99
N ASP A 72 -15.73 -9.83 7.69
CA ASP A 72 -15.33 -9.38 6.36
C ASP A 72 -14.37 -10.36 5.70
N ILE A 73 -14.56 -10.60 4.42
CA ILE A 73 -13.69 -11.45 3.61
C ILE A 73 -12.54 -10.59 3.08
N LYS A 74 -11.33 -10.85 3.54
CA LYS A 74 -10.14 -10.08 3.15
C LYS A 74 -9.06 -11.00 2.57
N ARG A 75 -8.33 -10.52 1.58
CA ARG A 75 -7.14 -11.21 1.04
C ARG A 75 -5.93 -11.00 1.95
N ALA A 76 -6.07 -11.30 3.23
CA ALA A 76 -5.03 -11.15 4.24
C ALA A 76 -4.98 -12.37 5.14
N ARG A 77 -3.79 -12.70 5.64
CA ARG A 77 -3.55 -13.79 6.59
C ARG A 77 -3.43 -13.30 8.02
N GLU A 78 -3.56 -12.00 8.23
CA GLU A 78 -3.50 -11.33 9.52
C GLU A 78 -4.53 -10.19 9.59
N VAL A 79 -4.94 -9.84 10.80
CA VAL A 79 -5.90 -8.75 11.01
C VAL A 79 -5.14 -7.43 11.04
N ARG A 80 -5.45 -6.53 10.11
CA ARG A 80 -4.89 -5.17 10.04
C ARG A 80 -5.78 -4.18 10.78
N ASP A 81 -5.21 -3.06 11.17
CA ASP A 81 -5.93 -2.03 11.91
C ASP A 81 -7.11 -1.44 11.14
N GLU A 82 -7.00 -1.29 9.81
CA GLU A 82 -8.10 -0.82 8.96
C GLU A 82 -9.32 -1.74 9.04
N TYR A 83 -9.11 -3.06 9.16
CA TYR A 83 -10.21 -4.03 9.28
C TYR A 83 -10.88 -3.93 10.66
N LYS A 84 -10.09 -3.65 11.71
CA LYS A 84 -10.61 -3.45 13.06
C LYS A 84 -11.46 -2.18 13.16
N PHE A 85 -11.04 -1.07 12.52
CA PHE A 85 -11.87 0.14 12.40
C PHE A 85 -13.21 -0.14 11.73
N GLN A 86 -13.20 -0.85 10.60
CA GLN A 86 -14.40 -1.25 9.88
C GLN A 86 -15.30 -2.14 10.75
N GLY A 87 -14.73 -3.07 11.50
CA GLY A 87 -15.45 -3.93 12.42
C GLY A 87 -16.05 -3.18 13.61
N CYS A 88 -15.38 -2.17 14.16
CA CYS A 88 -15.94 -1.29 15.20
C CYS A 88 -17.19 -0.56 14.68
N PHE A 89 -17.13 -0.07 13.43
CA PHE A 89 -18.28 0.56 12.77
C PHE A 89 -19.47 -0.39 12.63
N TYR A 90 -19.25 -1.60 12.17
CA TYR A 90 -20.32 -2.60 12.09
C TYR A 90 -20.86 -3.01 13.45
N ALA A 91 -20.00 -3.14 14.46
CA ALA A 91 -20.42 -3.46 15.82
C ALA A 91 -21.30 -2.36 16.41
N GLU A 92 -21.04 -1.10 16.09
CA GLU A 92 -21.88 0.02 16.51
C GLU A 92 -23.25 0.02 15.84
N LEU A 93 -23.32 -0.22 14.53
CA LEU A 93 -24.59 -0.35 13.80
C LEU A 93 -25.39 -1.54 14.33
N LEU A 94 -24.75 -2.68 14.54
CA LEU A 94 -25.38 -3.88 15.09
C LEU A 94 -25.88 -3.62 16.51
N ALA A 95 -25.13 -2.91 17.36
CA ALA A 95 -25.56 -2.58 18.73
C ALA A 95 -26.88 -1.81 18.73
N LYS A 96 -27.09 -0.90 17.77
CA LYS A 96 -28.35 -0.14 17.63
C LYS A 96 -29.50 -0.99 17.13
N ILE A 97 -29.24 -1.96 16.26
CA ILE A 97 -30.26 -2.83 15.65
C ILE A 97 -30.73 -3.92 16.60
N GLN A 98 -29.81 -4.54 17.37
CA GLN A 98 -30.07 -5.71 18.18
C GLN A 98 -29.94 -5.45 19.67
N GLU A 99 -29.74 -4.21 20.11
CA GLU A 99 -29.57 -3.76 21.51
C GLU A 99 -28.47 -4.53 22.27
N THR A 100 -27.54 -5.11 21.54
CA THR A 100 -26.39 -5.85 22.09
C THR A 100 -25.18 -5.59 21.22
N LYS A 101 -24.09 -5.10 21.83
CA LYS A 101 -22.86 -4.79 21.12
C LYS A 101 -22.01 -6.05 20.98
N PRO A 102 -21.59 -6.41 19.76
CA PRO A 102 -20.60 -7.47 19.55
C PRO A 102 -19.30 -7.16 20.29
N VAL A 103 -18.75 -8.16 20.96
CA VAL A 103 -17.44 -8.06 21.64
C VAL A 103 -16.31 -8.28 20.64
N ARG A 104 -16.54 -9.10 19.61
CA ARG A 104 -15.57 -9.48 18.59
C ARG A 104 -16.03 -9.15 17.19
N GLY A 105 -15.07 -8.79 16.35
CA GLY A 105 -15.20 -8.80 14.90
C GLY A 105 -14.33 -9.91 14.30
N TYR A 106 -14.57 -10.23 13.04
CA TYR A 106 -13.88 -11.33 12.37
C TYR A 106 -13.41 -10.94 10.99
N VAL A 107 -12.25 -11.46 10.58
CA VAL A 107 -11.77 -11.46 9.20
C VAL A 107 -11.77 -12.89 8.68
N ILE A 108 -12.35 -13.13 7.52
CA ILE A 108 -12.32 -14.42 6.82
C ILE A 108 -11.20 -14.35 5.78
N ALA A 109 -10.18 -15.18 5.94
CA ALA A 109 -9.06 -15.31 5.02
C ALA A 109 -9.46 -16.08 3.75
N PRO A 110 -8.65 -16.04 2.66
CA PRO A 110 -8.97 -16.70 1.39
C PRO A 110 -9.13 -18.22 1.47
N ASP A 111 -8.48 -18.84 2.46
CA ASP A 111 -8.58 -20.28 2.76
C ASP A 111 -9.80 -20.65 3.65
N GLY A 112 -10.66 -19.66 3.98
CA GLY A 112 -11.81 -19.81 4.84
C GLY A 112 -11.52 -19.73 6.33
N MET A 113 -10.24 -19.56 6.74
CA MET A 113 -9.87 -19.41 8.14
C MET A 113 -10.45 -18.10 8.70
N THR A 114 -11.06 -18.19 9.90
CA THR A 114 -11.66 -17.03 10.57
C THR A 114 -10.71 -16.51 11.64
N LEU A 115 -10.32 -15.24 11.52
CA LEU A 115 -9.40 -14.54 12.41
C LEU A 115 -10.19 -13.57 13.29
N PRO A 116 -10.30 -13.82 14.62
CA PRO A 116 -11.01 -12.94 15.53
C PRO A 116 -10.15 -11.74 15.95
N TYR A 117 -10.80 -10.65 16.34
CA TYR A 117 -10.21 -9.51 17.03
C TYR A 117 -11.20 -8.89 18.01
N GLU A 118 -10.70 -8.31 19.09
CA GLU A 118 -11.54 -7.69 20.13
C GLU A 118 -11.90 -6.25 19.72
N ILE A 119 -13.18 -5.91 19.74
CA ILE A 119 -13.69 -4.58 19.37
C ILE A 119 -13.21 -3.51 20.36
N GLU A 120 -13.17 -3.84 21.67
CA GLU A 120 -12.82 -2.92 22.74
C GLU A 120 -11.41 -2.34 22.59
N GLU A 121 -10.46 -3.11 22.04
CA GLU A 121 -9.07 -2.67 21.83
C GLU A 121 -8.96 -1.45 20.91
N PHE A 122 -9.89 -1.27 19.99
CA PHE A 122 -9.90 -0.22 18.98
C PHE A 122 -11.00 0.83 19.15
N GLU A 123 -11.89 0.64 20.12
CA GLU A 123 -13.07 1.49 20.29
C GLU A 123 -12.73 2.96 20.53
N ALA A 124 -11.69 3.25 21.31
CA ALA A 124 -11.29 4.62 21.59
C ALA A 124 -10.78 5.35 20.35
N GLN A 125 -9.91 4.71 19.57
CA GLN A 125 -9.38 5.27 18.32
C GLN A 125 -10.48 5.40 17.26
N TYR A 126 -11.37 4.41 17.17
CA TYR A 126 -12.53 4.45 16.30
C TYR A 126 -13.43 5.65 16.61
N LYS A 127 -13.76 5.91 17.88
CA LYS A 127 -14.60 7.06 18.27
C LYS A 127 -13.96 8.39 17.90
N LEU A 128 -12.66 8.56 18.12
CA LEU A 128 -11.94 9.76 17.68
C LEU A 128 -12.01 9.98 16.17
N ALA A 129 -11.84 8.91 15.39
CA ALA A 129 -11.93 8.97 13.94
C ALA A 129 -13.37 9.29 13.48
N LEU A 130 -14.37 8.71 14.13
CA LEU A 130 -15.78 8.96 13.83
C LEU A 130 -16.17 10.42 14.14
N ASP A 131 -15.75 10.96 15.28
CA ASP A 131 -15.98 12.36 15.67
C ASP A 131 -15.38 13.33 14.63
N ASP A 132 -14.17 13.04 14.13
CA ASP A 132 -13.54 13.84 13.08
C ASP A 132 -14.30 13.73 11.75
N ILE A 133 -14.77 12.54 11.36
CA ILE A 133 -15.56 12.34 10.14
C ILE A 133 -16.89 13.10 10.26
N GLU A 134 -17.62 13.00 11.38
CA GLU A 134 -18.86 13.74 11.60
C GLU A 134 -18.64 15.25 11.57
N ALA A 135 -17.54 15.73 12.15
CA ALA A 135 -17.19 17.15 12.07
C ALA A 135 -16.96 17.61 10.62
N ILE A 136 -16.29 16.77 9.81
CA ILE A 136 -16.06 17.05 8.38
C ILE A 136 -17.39 17.07 7.62
N VAL A 137 -18.27 16.11 7.86
CA VAL A 137 -19.62 16.06 7.26
C VAL A 137 -20.44 17.30 7.69
N ALA A 138 -20.26 17.78 8.91
CA ALA A 138 -20.87 19.03 9.40
C ALA A 138 -20.22 20.31 8.86
N GLY A 139 -19.19 20.21 8.00
CA GLY A 139 -18.55 21.34 7.30
C GLY A 139 -17.19 21.76 7.84
N LYS A 140 -16.61 21.06 8.81
CA LYS A 140 -15.21 21.27 9.22
C LYS A 140 -14.30 20.92 8.04
N ARG A 141 -13.47 21.86 7.59
CA ARG A 141 -12.44 21.56 6.61
C ARG A 141 -11.31 20.78 7.28
N PRO A 142 -10.99 19.54 6.82
CA PRO A 142 -9.83 18.82 7.32
C PRO A 142 -8.54 19.56 6.95
N VAL A 143 -7.47 19.31 7.68
CA VAL A 143 -6.14 19.78 7.27
C VAL A 143 -5.77 19.04 5.99
N HIS A 144 -5.45 19.82 4.95
CA HIS A 144 -5.01 19.24 3.67
C HIS A 144 -3.65 18.57 3.88
N PHE A 145 -3.59 17.26 3.61
CA PHE A 145 -2.37 16.49 3.79
C PHE A 145 -2.30 15.34 2.76
N VAL A 146 -1.44 15.49 1.75
CA VAL A 146 -1.28 14.50 0.68
C VAL A 146 -0.25 13.45 1.09
N THR A 147 -0.65 12.17 1.07
CA THR A 147 0.20 11.02 1.40
C THR A 147 0.36 10.07 0.21
N GLY A 148 1.28 9.10 0.33
CA GLY A 148 1.41 8.02 -0.65
C GLY A 148 0.14 7.19 -0.82
N ALA A 149 -0.64 7.00 0.25
CA ALA A 149 -1.93 6.30 0.20
C ALA A 149 -2.97 7.03 -0.66
N CYS A 150 -2.89 8.37 -0.75
CA CYS A 150 -3.77 9.15 -1.61
C CYS A 150 -3.62 8.80 -3.11
N LYS A 151 -2.50 8.21 -3.54
CA LYS A 151 -2.30 7.74 -4.94
C LYS A 151 -3.38 6.74 -5.39
N GLN A 152 -4.02 6.05 -4.46
CA GLN A 152 -5.12 5.11 -4.74
C GLN A 152 -6.50 5.79 -4.76
N SER A 153 -6.58 7.06 -4.39
CA SER A 153 -7.83 7.83 -4.37
C SER A 153 -8.14 8.42 -5.75
N PRO A 154 -9.39 8.42 -6.20
CA PRO A 154 -9.80 9.11 -7.42
C PRO A 154 -9.61 10.65 -7.33
N TRP A 155 -9.47 11.19 -6.14
CA TRP A 155 -9.26 12.63 -5.88
C TRP A 155 -7.79 13.04 -5.86
N PHE A 156 -6.84 12.10 -6.03
CA PHE A 156 -5.41 12.36 -5.87
C PHE A 156 -4.91 13.53 -6.70
N SER A 157 -5.27 13.59 -7.98
CA SER A 157 -4.82 14.66 -8.88
C SER A 157 -5.30 16.04 -8.44
N GLU A 158 -6.53 16.14 -7.95
CA GLU A 158 -7.09 17.42 -7.45
C GLU A 158 -6.44 17.81 -6.12
N CYS A 159 -6.23 16.85 -5.21
CA CYS A 159 -5.53 17.10 -3.95
C CYS A 159 -4.08 17.59 -4.19
N VAL A 160 -3.37 17.01 -5.16
CA VAL A 160 -2.01 17.46 -5.51
C VAL A 160 -2.03 18.86 -6.13
N LYS A 161 -2.99 19.17 -7.01
CA LYS A 161 -3.15 20.53 -7.57
C LYS A 161 -3.41 21.57 -6.48
N GLU A 162 -4.31 21.27 -5.54
CA GLU A 162 -4.61 22.15 -4.41
C GLU A 162 -3.38 22.35 -3.52
N SER A 163 -2.69 21.25 -3.18
CA SER A 163 -1.45 21.32 -2.39
C SER A 163 -0.40 22.21 -3.03
N ASN A 164 -0.18 22.07 -4.33
CA ASN A 164 0.77 22.89 -5.07
C ASN A 164 0.33 24.36 -5.16
N ALA A 165 -0.96 24.62 -5.43
CA ALA A 165 -1.51 25.97 -5.50
C ALA A 165 -1.41 26.71 -4.17
N CYS A 166 -1.63 26.02 -3.06
CA CYS A 166 -1.53 26.58 -1.70
C CYS A 166 -0.09 26.58 -1.13
N ASN A 167 0.86 26.02 -1.87
CA ASN A 167 2.26 25.90 -1.41
C ASN A 167 2.38 25.17 -0.07
N GLU A 168 1.60 24.08 0.09
CA GLU A 168 1.39 23.36 1.34
C GLU A 168 2.62 22.57 1.79
N LEU A 169 2.90 22.58 3.09
CA LEU A 169 4.01 21.83 3.69
C LEU A 169 3.88 20.32 3.52
N SER A 170 2.68 19.79 3.32
CA SER A 170 2.46 18.36 3.06
C SER A 170 3.05 17.87 1.73
N ALA A 171 3.44 18.78 0.83
CA ALA A 171 4.16 18.44 -0.40
C ALA A 171 5.63 18.07 -0.17
N LEU A 172 6.18 18.30 1.03
CA LEU A 172 7.52 17.83 1.39
C LEU A 172 7.56 16.29 1.43
N ASN A 173 8.59 15.72 0.85
CA ASN A 173 8.74 14.26 0.83
C ASN A 173 8.89 13.67 2.25
N ARG A 174 8.09 12.66 2.60
CA ARG A 174 8.14 11.97 3.89
C ARG A 174 8.00 12.91 5.09
N VAL A 175 7.27 14.02 4.97
CA VAL A 175 6.90 14.84 6.11
C VAL A 175 5.75 14.16 6.87
N TRP A 176 5.77 14.24 8.19
CA TRP A 176 4.72 13.73 9.06
C TRP A 176 3.72 14.84 9.41
N ASN A 177 2.46 14.45 9.60
CA ASN A 177 1.41 15.43 9.96
C ASN A 177 1.79 16.23 11.21
N GLU A 178 2.36 15.58 12.22
CA GLU A 178 2.82 16.24 13.45
C GLU A 178 3.91 17.27 13.19
N GLU A 179 4.83 17.01 12.25
CA GLU A 179 5.88 17.97 11.87
C GLU A 179 5.27 19.18 11.18
N VAL A 180 4.28 18.98 10.29
CA VAL A 180 3.55 20.07 9.64
C VAL A 180 2.79 20.90 10.67
N LEU A 181 2.13 20.29 11.65
CA LEU A 181 1.44 21.01 12.71
C LEU A 181 2.42 21.84 13.54
N ARG A 182 3.56 21.30 13.94
CA ARG A 182 4.61 22.04 14.68
C ARG A 182 5.15 23.22 13.89
N LEU A 183 5.38 23.06 12.59
CA LEU A 183 5.79 24.16 11.72
C LEU A 183 4.69 25.24 11.64
N LYS A 184 3.43 24.86 11.49
CA LYS A 184 2.28 25.80 11.47
C LYS A 184 2.11 26.53 12.82
N ASP A 185 2.29 25.86 13.93
CA ASP A 185 2.27 26.47 15.28
C ASP A 185 3.38 27.53 15.42
N ALA A 186 4.54 27.25 14.82
CA ALA A 186 5.66 28.20 14.73
C ALA A 186 5.45 29.30 13.66
N LYS A 187 4.25 29.43 13.07
CA LYS A 187 3.89 30.39 12.00
C LYS A 187 4.67 30.19 10.71
N ILE A 188 5.08 28.96 10.43
CA ILE A 188 5.66 28.54 9.16
C ILE A 188 4.59 27.74 8.44
N GLU A 189 3.82 28.40 7.57
CA GLU A 189 2.59 27.84 7.00
C GLU A 189 2.78 27.26 5.59
N THR A 190 3.87 27.66 4.90
CA THR A 190 4.08 27.31 3.50
C THR A 190 5.51 26.83 3.23
N ILE A 191 5.70 26.12 2.13
CA ILE A 191 7.02 25.73 1.61
C ILE A 191 7.92 26.95 1.42
N GLY A 192 7.39 28.04 0.84
CA GLY A 192 8.14 29.29 0.63
C GLY A 192 8.59 29.92 1.93
N ALA A 193 7.75 29.93 2.97
CA ALA A 193 8.10 30.42 4.30
C ALA A 193 9.20 29.57 4.95
N LEU A 194 9.13 28.24 4.83
CA LEU A 194 10.13 27.30 5.34
C LEU A 194 11.48 27.47 4.61
N ALA A 195 11.46 27.56 3.28
CA ALA A 195 12.64 27.75 2.44
C ALA A 195 13.39 29.06 2.74
N GLY A 196 12.65 30.09 3.16
CA GLY A 196 13.21 31.41 3.51
C GLY A 196 13.86 31.50 4.91
N LYS A 197 13.67 30.51 5.79
CA LYS A 197 14.23 30.54 7.15
C LYS A 197 15.67 30.05 7.19
N SER A 198 16.47 30.60 8.10
CA SER A 198 17.76 30.03 8.44
C SER A 198 17.59 28.78 9.31
N ILE A 199 18.57 27.85 9.29
CA ILE A 199 18.57 26.69 10.20
C ILE A 199 18.59 27.11 11.66
N HIS A 200 19.28 28.19 11.97
CA HIS A 200 19.32 28.77 13.32
C HIS A 200 17.91 29.17 13.78
N ASP A 201 17.18 29.94 12.94
CA ASP A 201 15.80 30.34 13.26
C ASP A 201 14.86 29.15 13.43
N LEU A 202 14.98 28.14 12.54
CA LEU A 202 14.16 26.93 12.62
C LEU A 202 14.38 26.15 13.92
N ARG A 203 15.63 26.06 14.39
CA ARG A 203 15.95 25.42 15.67
C ARG A 203 15.38 26.16 16.86
N CYS A 204 15.35 27.50 16.78
CA CYS A 204 14.76 28.35 17.83
C CYS A 204 13.23 28.25 17.83
N LEU A 205 12.60 28.21 16.65
CA LEU A 205 11.13 28.17 16.49
C LEU A 205 10.52 26.78 16.73
N CYS A 206 11.26 25.73 16.40
CA CYS A 206 10.81 24.34 16.51
C CYS A 206 11.85 23.49 17.28
N PRO A 207 12.10 23.78 18.56
CA PRO A 207 13.14 23.12 19.36
C PRO A 207 12.88 21.61 19.55
N ASP A 208 11.63 21.19 19.43
CA ASP A 208 11.20 19.79 19.58
C ASP A 208 11.52 18.93 18.34
N LEU A 209 11.83 19.55 17.19
CA LEU A 209 12.22 18.85 15.98
C LEU A 209 13.74 18.68 15.91
N GLN A 210 14.16 17.49 15.52
CA GLN A 210 15.60 17.20 15.36
C GLN A 210 16.24 18.11 14.30
N ALA A 211 17.43 18.62 14.57
CA ALA A 211 18.14 19.55 13.69
C ALA A 211 18.33 19.00 12.27
N GLY A 212 18.76 17.75 12.12
CA GLY A 212 18.93 17.14 10.80
C GLY A 212 17.61 16.96 10.04
N ARG A 213 16.49 16.82 10.78
CA ARG A 213 15.16 16.75 10.18
C ARG A 213 14.70 18.11 9.65
N LEU A 214 14.94 19.18 10.42
CA LEU A 214 14.69 20.56 10.00
C LEU A 214 15.53 20.94 8.77
N GLU A 215 16.80 20.55 8.74
CA GLU A 215 17.68 20.75 7.59
C GLU A 215 17.13 20.04 6.33
N MET A 216 16.69 18.79 6.46
CA MET A 216 16.13 18.03 5.36
C MET A 216 14.85 18.68 4.82
N MET A 217 13.91 19.04 5.69
CA MET A 217 12.65 19.70 5.30
C MET A 217 12.91 21.07 4.64
N ARG A 218 13.87 21.84 5.14
CA ARG A 218 14.26 23.11 4.54
C ARG A 218 14.88 22.94 3.16
N ASP A 219 15.81 21.98 3.01
CA ASP A 219 16.44 21.71 1.71
C ASP A 219 15.39 21.24 0.69
N GLN A 220 14.42 20.44 1.09
CA GLN A 220 13.29 20.08 0.25
C GLN A 220 12.43 21.28 -0.12
N ALA A 221 12.13 22.16 0.85
CA ALA A 221 11.38 23.37 0.58
C ALA A 221 12.12 24.29 -0.42
N ILE A 222 13.44 24.39 -0.32
CA ILE A 222 14.27 25.12 -1.29
C ILE A 222 14.22 24.43 -2.67
N ALA A 223 14.41 23.11 -2.70
CA ALA A 223 14.37 22.35 -3.96
C ALA A 223 13.03 22.51 -4.69
N ILE A 224 11.90 22.44 -3.97
CA ILE A 224 10.55 22.62 -4.54
C ILE A 224 10.36 24.07 -5.01
N ARG A 225 10.72 25.05 -4.20
CA ARG A 225 10.59 26.48 -4.56
C ARG A 225 11.37 26.83 -5.83
N ASP A 226 12.61 26.32 -5.91
CA ASP A 226 13.54 26.66 -6.99
C ASP A 226 13.43 25.69 -8.18
N ASN A 227 12.57 24.67 -8.06
CA ASN A 227 12.37 23.57 -9.02
C ASN A 227 13.71 22.94 -9.48
N HIS A 228 14.62 22.72 -8.53
CA HIS A 228 15.95 22.21 -8.78
C HIS A 228 16.39 21.26 -7.67
N HIS A 229 17.03 20.14 -8.01
CA HIS A 229 17.55 19.20 -7.02
C HIS A 229 18.79 19.75 -6.31
N ILE A 230 18.97 19.34 -5.06
CA ILE A 230 20.12 19.69 -4.24
C ILE A 230 20.96 18.44 -3.99
N VAL A 231 22.21 18.45 -4.42
CA VAL A 231 23.16 17.39 -4.09
C VAL A 231 23.76 17.69 -2.72
N ARG A 232 23.44 16.87 -1.73
CA ARG A 232 23.95 16.97 -0.36
C ARG A 232 25.26 16.24 -0.16
N LYS A 233 25.43 15.15 -0.90
CA LYS A 233 26.62 14.31 -0.84
C LYS A 233 26.87 13.69 -2.20
N THR A 234 28.11 13.73 -2.66
CA THR A 234 28.54 12.97 -3.84
C THR A 234 28.45 11.48 -3.56
N VAL A 235 27.94 10.73 -4.52
CA VAL A 235 27.85 9.29 -4.44
C VAL A 235 28.94 8.69 -5.31
N ASP A 236 29.74 7.82 -4.70
CA ASP A 236 30.69 7.00 -5.42
C ASP A 236 30.06 5.62 -5.62
N PHE A 237 29.57 5.36 -6.83
CA PHE A 237 29.11 4.01 -7.20
C PHE A 237 30.31 3.10 -7.44
N PRO A 238 30.17 1.78 -7.24
CA PRO A 238 31.24 0.83 -7.54
C PRO A 238 31.66 0.94 -9.01
N GLU A 239 32.98 1.09 -9.24
CA GLU A 239 33.53 1.03 -10.60
C GLU A 239 33.45 -0.42 -11.12
N SER A 240 32.72 -0.63 -12.20
CA SER A 240 32.56 -1.93 -12.85
C SER A 240 32.46 -1.79 -14.36
N SER A 241 32.99 -2.75 -15.09
CA SER A 241 32.82 -2.85 -16.54
C SER A 241 31.47 -3.46 -16.95
N ILE A 242 30.74 -4.00 -15.97
CA ILE A 242 29.40 -4.58 -16.11
C ILE A 242 28.54 -4.01 -15.00
N GLU A 243 27.34 -3.60 -15.34
CA GLU A 243 26.32 -3.16 -14.39
C GLU A 243 25.05 -3.97 -14.60
N ILE A 244 24.39 -4.34 -13.52
CA ILE A 244 23.13 -5.09 -13.56
C ILE A 244 22.04 -4.21 -12.96
N TYR A 245 20.92 -4.10 -13.67
CA TYR A 245 19.70 -3.46 -13.21
C TYR A 245 18.62 -4.51 -13.06
N PHE A 246 17.96 -4.55 -11.92
CA PHE A 246 17.08 -5.64 -11.50
C PHE A 246 15.73 -5.12 -11.01
N ASP A 247 14.67 -5.69 -11.54
CA ASP A 247 13.29 -5.42 -11.13
C ASP A 247 12.44 -6.70 -11.10
N ILE A 248 11.41 -6.73 -10.26
CA ILE A 248 10.55 -7.91 -10.07
C ILE A 248 9.09 -7.55 -10.30
N GLU A 249 8.40 -8.37 -11.11
CA GLU A 249 6.97 -8.32 -11.27
C GLU A 249 6.28 -9.43 -10.50
N SER A 250 5.22 -9.05 -9.76
CA SER A 250 4.48 -9.96 -8.89
C SER A 250 2.98 -9.85 -9.09
N ASN A 251 2.29 -10.94 -8.84
CA ASN A 251 0.84 -10.95 -8.68
C ASN A 251 0.47 -11.15 -7.19
N PRO A 252 0.25 -10.07 -6.44
CA PRO A 252 -0.06 -10.16 -5.01
C PRO A 252 -1.39 -10.85 -4.72
N LEU A 253 -2.28 -10.97 -5.73
CA LEU A 253 -3.56 -11.68 -5.60
C LEU A 253 -3.38 -13.19 -5.53
N ARG A 254 -2.26 -13.70 -6.05
CA ARG A 254 -1.91 -15.12 -6.08
C ARG A 254 -0.72 -15.46 -5.18
N ASP A 255 -0.13 -14.45 -4.51
CA ASP A 255 1.15 -14.60 -3.78
C ASP A 255 2.21 -15.23 -4.70
N PHE A 256 2.39 -14.62 -5.88
CA PHE A 256 3.18 -15.19 -6.98
C PHE A 256 4.07 -14.14 -7.62
N ASP A 257 5.39 -14.38 -7.60
CA ASP A 257 6.39 -13.55 -8.27
C ASP A 257 6.71 -14.22 -9.62
N TYR A 258 6.25 -13.60 -10.70
CA TYR A 258 6.26 -14.27 -12.00
C TYR A 258 7.40 -13.86 -12.92
N LEU A 259 8.06 -12.72 -12.67
CA LEU A 259 9.12 -12.23 -13.54
C LEU A 259 10.23 -11.57 -12.73
N PHE A 260 11.46 -12.06 -12.91
CA PHE A 260 12.68 -11.37 -12.50
C PHE A 260 13.32 -10.82 -13.78
N GLY A 261 13.27 -9.50 -13.95
CA GLY A 261 13.86 -8.80 -15.08
C GLY A 261 15.25 -8.29 -14.76
N VAL A 262 16.20 -8.61 -15.61
CA VAL A 262 17.58 -8.19 -15.46
C VAL A 262 18.07 -7.53 -16.74
N ILE A 263 18.56 -6.30 -16.63
CA ILE A 263 19.29 -5.65 -17.71
C ILE A 263 20.77 -5.66 -17.35
N VAL A 264 21.59 -6.25 -18.23
CA VAL A 264 23.05 -6.19 -18.14
C VAL A 264 23.56 -5.11 -19.07
N VAL A 265 24.28 -4.15 -18.52
CA VAL A 265 24.97 -3.11 -19.30
C VAL A 265 26.46 -3.41 -19.32
N GLN A 266 27.01 -3.65 -20.49
CA GLN A 266 28.43 -3.89 -20.68
C GLN A 266 28.94 -3.13 -21.90
N LYS A 267 29.94 -2.28 -21.74
CA LYS A 267 30.53 -1.45 -22.83
C LYS A 267 29.47 -0.63 -23.59
N GLY A 268 28.46 -0.12 -22.86
CA GLY A 268 27.36 0.66 -23.43
C GLY A 268 26.32 -0.17 -24.21
N LYS A 269 26.42 -1.50 -24.19
CA LYS A 269 25.42 -2.39 -24.76
C LYS A 269 24.52 -2.94 -23.65
N GLU A 270 23.22 -2.80 -23.82
CA GLU A 270 22.19 -3.35 -22.95
C GLU A 270 21.75 -4.73 -23.45
N THR A 271 21.56 -5.67 -22.51
CA THR A 271 21.01 -6.99 -22.81
C THR A 271 20.01 -7.35 -21.72
N TYR A 272 18.77 -7.62 -22.10
CA TYR A 272 17.70 -8.00 -21.19
C TYR A 272 17.62 -9.51 -21.01
N HIS A 273 17.54 -9.95 -19.77
CA HIS A 273 17.43 -11.36 -19.35
C HIS A 273 16.17 -11.53 -18.49
N PRO A 274 15.03 -11.92 -19.07
CA PRO A 274 13.83 -12.24 -18.30
C PRO A 274 13.91 -13.66 -17.74
N PHE A 275 13.72 -13.81 -16.44
CA PHE A 275 13.46 -15.09 -15.78
C PHE A 275 11.98 -15.13 -15.47
N LEU A 276 11.22 -16.00 -16.15
CA LEU A 276 9.77 -15.99 -16.17
C LEU A 276 9.20 -17.32 -15.68
N ALA A 277 8.35 -17.26 -14.65
CA ALA A 277 7.49 -18.37 -14.22
C ALA A 277 6.06 -18.11 -14.71
N LYS A 278 5.48 -19.06 -15.45
CA LYS A 278 4.10 -18.94 -15.96
C LYS A 278 3.07 -19.33 -14.93
N LYS A 279 3.45 -20.10 -13.93
CA LYS A 279 2.59 -20.59 -12.84
C LYS A 279 3.43 -20.84 -11.58
N PRO A 280 2.81 -20.87 -10.39
CA PRO A 280 3.54 -20.96 -9.12
C PRO A 280 4.51 -22.14 -9.01
N ASP A 281 4.20 -23.29 -9.58
CA ASP A 281 5.09 -24.47 -9.57
C ASP A 281 6.36 -24.31 -10.45
N GLU A 282 6.45 -23.27 -11.27
CA GLU A 282 7.64 -22.93 -12.06
C GLU A 282 8.58 -21.94 -11.34
N GLU A 283 8.18 -21.35 -10.19
CA GLU A 283 9.04 -20.43 -9.42
C GLU A 283 10.40 -21.04 -9.07
N ALA A 284 10.42 -22.32 -8.68
CA ALA A 284 11.68 -23.02 -8.35
C ALA A 284 12.64 -23.12 -9.54
N ALA A 285 12.11 -23.32 -10.75
CA ALA A 285 12.91 -23.39 -11.97
C ALA A 285 13.44 -21.99 -12.34
N MET A 286 12.56 -20.97 -12.31
CA MET A 286 12.92 -19.57 -12.50
C MET A 286 14.02 -19.11 -11.52
N TRP A 287 13.86 -19.44 -10.23
CA TRP A 287 14.86 -19.15 -9.21
C TRP A 287 16.20 -19.80 -9.52
N LYS A 288 16.21 -21.07 -9.92
CA LYS A 288 17.43 -21.80 -10.27
C LYS A 288 18.17 -21.16 -11.45
N GLU A 289 17.44 -20.70 -12.47
CA GLU A 289 18.02 -19.98 -13.61
C GLU A 289 18.62 -18.65 -13.19
N PHE A 290 17.90 -17.87 -12.35
CA PHE A 290 18.40 -16.61 -11.78
C PHE A 290 19.64 -16.83 -10.91
N VAL A 291 19.68 -17.84 -10.04
CA VAL A 291 20.86 -18.19 -9.24
C VAL A 291 22.04 -18.51 -10.13
N GLY A 292 21.85 -19.30 -11.20
CA GLY A 292 22.91 -19.61 -12.16
C GLY A 292 23.44 -18.37 -12.91
N PHE A 293 22.55 -17.39 -13.16
CA PHE A 293 22.94 -16.10 -13.72
C PHE A 293 23.81 -15.32 -12.70
N VAL A 294 23.41 -15.24 -11.43
CA VAL A 294 24.19 -14.57 -10.36
C VAL A 294 25.55 -15.25 -10.16
N GLU A 295 25.61 -16.59 -10.23
CA GLU A 295 26.88 -17.35 -10.12
C GLU A 295 27.90 -16.95 -11.21
N SER A 296 27.45 -16.49 -12.35
CA SER A 296 28.32 -15.97 -13.43
C SER A 296 28.66 -14.47 -13.30
N HIS A 297 28.12 -13.79 -12.24
CA HIS A 297 28.26 -12.34 -12.02
C HIS A 297 28.49 -11.99 -10.54
N LEU A 298 29.33 -12.76 -9.82
CA LEU A 298 29.48 -12.68 -8.36
C LEU A 298 30.01 -11.34 -7.84
N ASP A 299 30.78 -10.61 -8.63
CA ASP A 299 31.43 -9.36 -8.25
C ASP A 299 30.85 -8.14 -8.99
N VAL A 300 29.63 -8.27 -9.52
CA VAL A 300 28.98 -7.22 -10.33
C VAL A 300 27.94 -6.48 -9.50
N PRO A 301 27.92 -5.13 -9.49
CA PRO A 301 26.89 -4.36 -8.79
C PRO A 301 25.51 -4.62 -9.42
N ILE A 302 24.50 -4.81 -8.55
CA ILE A 302 23.11 -5.06 -8.92
C ILE A 302 22.27 -3.91 -8.37
N TYR A 303 21.82 -3.04 -9.24
CA TYR A 303 21.00 -1.88 -8.89
C TYR A 303 19.52 -2.25 -8.90
N HIS A 304 18.81 -1.91 -7.83
CA HIS A 304 17.36 -2.09 -7.71
C HIS A 304 16.74 -0.85 -7.04
N TYR A 305 15.41 -0.77 -7.02
CA TYR A 305 14.73 0.41 -6.50
C TYR A 305 13.72 0.07 -5.40
N GLY A 306 14.13 0.17 -4.15
CA GLY A 306 13.34 -0.14 -2.97
C GLY A 306 13.72 -1.49 -2.36
N HIS A 307 13.05 -1.85 -1.28
CA HIS A 307 13.37 -3.07 -0.52
C HIS A 307 12.65 -4.32 -1.05
N PHE A 308 11.70 -4.16 -1.97
CA PHE A 308 10.87 -5.28 -2.45
C PHE A 308 11.70 -6.39 -3.07
N GLU A 309 12.66 -6.07 -3.94
CA GLU A 309 13.55 -7.03 -4.59
C GLU A 309 14.37 -7.81 -3.56
N THR A 310 14.89 -7.12 -2.56
CA THR A 310 15.66 -7.77 -1.47
C THR A 310 14.78 -8.71 -0.65
N ASP A 311 13.54 -8.33 -0.35
CA ASP A 311 12.59 -9.15 0.40
C ASP A 311 12.21 -10.41 -0.38
N VAL A 312 11.95 -10.28 -1.68
CA VAL A 312 11.65 -11.42 -2.57
C VAL A 312 12.85 -12.35 -2.67
N ILE A 313 14.05 -11.83 -2.90
CA ILE A 313 15.30 -12.63 -2.97
C ILE A 313 15.51 -13.42 -1.67
N ASN A 314 15.35 -12.78 -0.51
CA ASN A 314 15.49 -13.47 0.79
C ASN A 314 14.42 -14.56 0.96
N ARG A 315 13.19 -14.32 0.55
CA ARG A 315 12.10 -15.30 0.59
C ARG A 315 12.38 -16.49 -0.33
N PHE A 316 12.84 -16.25 -1.55
CA PHE A 316 13.18 -17.31 -2.51
C PHE A 316 14.40 -18.11 -2.08
N ALA A 317 15.43 -17.45 -1.55
CA ALA A 317 16.59 -18.13 -0.99
C ALA A 317 16.23 -19.02 0.21
N ALA A 318 15.28 -18.59 1.06
CA ALA A 318 14.77 -19.40 2.15
C ALA A 318 13.90 -20.57 1.67
N LYS A 319 13.07 -20.36 0.64
CA LYS A 319 12.11 -21.35 0.10
C LYS A 319 12.78 -22.41 -0.78
N TYR A 320 13.69 -22.00 -1.65
CA TYR A 320 14.28 -22.85 -2.69
C TYR A 320 15.78 -23.12 -2.51
N GLY A 321 16.43 -22.40 -1.60
CA GLY A 321 17.86 -22.49 -1.36
C GLY A 321 18.71 -21.79 -2.42
N CYS A 322 19.94 -21.46 -2.06
CA CYS A 322 21.05 -21.08 -2.95
C CYS A 322 22.38 -21.37 -2.24
N SER A 323 23.50 -21.39 -2.98
CA SER A 323 24.82 -21.53 -2.37
C SER A 323 25.16 -20.32 -1.49
N ASP A 324 26.02 -20.51 -0.48
CA ASP A 324 26.49 -19.42 0.37
C ASP A 324 27.19 -18.34 -0.45
N LEU A 325 27.93 -18.77 -1.49
CA LEU A 325 28.61 -17.87 -2.41
C LEU A 325 27.62 -16.90 -3.11
N VAL A 326 26.51 -17.40 -3.64
CA VAL A 326 25.47 -16.57 -4.26
C VAL A 326 24.79 -15.67 -3.22
N ARG A 327 24.51 -16.20 -2.05
CA ARG A 327 23.90 -15.42 -0.96
C ARG A 327 24.75 -14.24 -0.54
N ASP A 328 26.07 -14.48 -0.39
CA ASP A 328 27.03 -13.45 0.00
C ASP A 328 27.21 -12.42 -1.14
N ALA A 329 27.26 -12.88 -2.40
CA ALA A 329 27.31 -11.99 -3.57
C ALA A 329 26.09 -11.08 -3.65
N LEU A 330 24.86 -11.61 -3.51
CA LEU A 330 23.65 -10.81 -3.49
C LEU A 330 23.66 -9.78 -2.34
N ARG A 331 24.07 -10.18 -1.13
CA ARG A 331 24.18 -9.25 0.00
C ARG A 331 25.18 -8.12 -0.24
N ALA A 332 26.31 -8.43 -0.86
CA ALA A 332 27.39 -7.46 -1.06
C ALA A 332 27.10 -6.48 -2.21
N ASN A 333 26.44 -6.96 -3.26
CA ASN A 333 26.38 -6.26 -4.54
C ASN A 333 25.00 -5.64 -4.84
N MET A 334 23.92 -6.01 -4.11
CA MET A 334 22.63 -5.36 -4.27
C MET A 334 22.66 -3.95 -3.70
N ILE A 335 22.35 -2.96 -4.53
CA ILE A 335 22.39 -1.53 -4.22
C ILE A 335 20.98 -0.95 -4.40
N ASP A 336 20.35 -0.60 -3.28
CA ASP A 336 19.06 0.09 -3.32
C ASP A 336 19.27 1.57 -3.69
N VAL A 337 18.92 1.92 -4.94
CA VAL A 337 19.11 3.26 -5.50
C VAL A 337 18.29 4.31 -4.75
N ILE A 338 17.07 4.00 -4.25
CA ILE A 338 16.28 4.96 -3.48
C ILE A 338 16.94 5.30 -2.14
N GLU A 339 17.63 4.36 -1.49
CA GLU A 339 18.37 4.63 -0.26
C GLU A 339 19.60 5.51 -0.54
N VAL A 340 20.27 5.29 -1.66
CA VAL A 340 21.37 6.16 -2.11
C VAL A 340 20.86 7.57 -2.38
N ILE A 341 19.75 7.70 -3.12
CA ILE A 341 19.10 8.98 -3.41
C ILE A 341 18.77 9.71 -2.11
N ARG A 342 18.04 9.07 -1.19
CA ARG A 342 17.59 9.68 0.08
C ARG A 342 18.72 10.24 0.93
N ARG A 343 19.90 9.63 0.86
CA ARG A 343 21.09 10.07 1.62
C ARG A 343 21.88 11.17 0.92
N SER A 344 21.69 11.35 -0.37
CA SER A 344 22.64 12.12 -1.19
C SER A 344 21.98 13.25 -1.97
N VAL A 345 20.73 13.14 -2.38
CA VAL A 345 20.07 14.12 -3.24
C VAL A 345 18.67 14.46 -2.70
N VAL A 346 18.34 15.73 -2.76
CA VAL A 346 17.00 16.23 -2.47
C VAL A 346 16.36 16.68 -3.79
N PHE A 347 15.30 16.00 -4.21
CA PHE A 347 14.56 16.34 -5.42
C PHE A 347 13.38 17.28 -5.13
N PRO A 348 12.95 18.11 -6.10
CA PRO A 348 11.77 18.97 -5.99
C PRO A 348 10.46 18.16 -6.19
N LEU A 349 10.32 17.03 -5.50
CA LEU A 349 9.24 16.07 -5.69
C LEU A 349 8.59 15.71 -4.35
N THR A 350 7.27 15.60 -4.31
CA THR A 350 6.54 15.14 -3.13
C THR A 350 6.79 13.64 -2.88
N PHE A 351 6.89 12.87 -3.94
CA PHE A 351 7.12 11.43 -3.85
C PHE A 351 8.40 11.05 -4.60
N TYR A 352 9.10 10.06 -4.05
CA TYR A 352 10.31 9.50 -4.63
C TYR A 352 10.05 8.05 -5.07
N SER A 353 8.95 7.81 -5.81
CA SER A 353 8.80 6.54 -6.51
C SER A 353 9.73 6.51 -7.73
N LEU A 354 10.05 5.31 -8.23
CA LEU A 354 10.86 5.17 -9.43
C LEU A 354 10.28 6.02 -10.58
N LYS A 355 8.96 6.04 -10.75
CA LYS A 355 8.28 6.83 -11.78
C LYS A 355 8.44 8.33 -11.60
N ASP A 356 8.33 8.83 -10.37
CA ASP A 356 8.48 10.26 -10.10
C ASP A 356 9.92 10.72 -10.37
N ILE A 357 10.91 9.94 -9.93
CA ILE A 357 12.35 10.25 -10.15
C ILE A 357 12.72 10.09 -11.63
N ALA A 358 12.27 9.03 -12.29
CA ALA A 358 12.53 8.80 -13.71
C ALA A 358 11.93 9.91 -14.58
N ALA A 359 10.68 10.32 -14.29
CA ALA A 359 10.04 11.44 -14.99
C ALA A 359 10.82 12.76 -14.79
N TYR A 360 11.32 13.04 -13.57
CA TYR A 360 12.18 14.19 -13.31
C TYR A 360 13.49 14.12 -14.09
N ALA A 361 14.05 12.92 -14.27
CA ALA A 361 15.25 12.68 -15.07
C ALA A 361 14.99 12.70 -16.60
N GLY A 362 13.73 12.87 -17.02
CA GLY A 362 13.36 12.93 -18.45
C GLY A 362 13.06 11.59 -19.09
N PHE A 363 12.94 10.51 -18.29
CA PHE A 363 12.54 9.19 -18.78
C PHE A 363 11.01 9.03 -18.78
N HIS A 364 10.48 8.45 -19.85
CA HIS A 364 9.05 8.14 -19.98
C HIS A 364 8.87 6.70 -20.44
N TRP A 365 7.97 5.98 -19.78
CA TRP A 365 7.56 4.65 -20.24
C TRP A 365 6.87 4.74 -21.58
N ARG A 366 7.06 3.74 -22.44
CA ARG A 366 6.47 3.70 -23.79
C ARG A 366 4.94 3.51 -23.75
N ALA A 367 4.44 2.75 -22.77
CA ALA A 367 3.02 2.52 -22.62
C ALA A 367 2.40 3.58 -21.67
N ASP A 368 1.37 4.27 -22.13
CA ASP A 368 0.67 5.30 -21.35
C ASP A 368 -0.01 4.72 -20.09
N ASP A 369 -0.39 3.43 -20.15
CA ASP A 369 -1.02 2.68 -19.06
C ASP A 369 0.00 1.85 -18.22
N ALA A 370 1.30 2.11 -18.35
CA ALA A 370 2.35 1.42 -17.61
C ALA A 370 2.18 1.60 -16.10
N SER A 371 1.84 0.53 -15.39
CA SER A 371 1.73 0.48 -13.93
C SER A 371 1.84 -0.95 -13.41
N GLY A 372 2.31 -1.14 -12.16
CA GLY A 372 2.34 -2.47 -11.54
C GLY A 372 0.96 -3.12 -11.47
N ALA A 373 -0.11 -2.35 -11.26
CA ALA A 373 -1.48 -2.87 -11.30
C ALA A 373 -1.86 -3.41 -12.69
N ASN A 374 -1.47 -2.69 -13.75
CA ASN A 374 -1.74 -3.13 -15.12
C ASN A 374 -0.82 -4.30 -15.53
N SER A 375 0.40 -4.39 -15.02
CA SER A 375 1.26 -5.56 -15.20
C SER A 375 0.58 -6.84 -14.71
N VAL A 376 -0.09 -6.78 -13.54
CA VAL A 376 -0.88 -7.91 -13.02
C VAL A 376 -2.04 -8.27 -13.96
N LEU A 377 -2.77 -7.28 -14.48
CA LEU A 377 -3.88 -7.52 -15.41
C LEU A 377 -3.41 -8.12 -16.73
N TRP A 378 -2.31 -7.62 -17.28
CA TRP A 378 -1.71 -8.16 -18.50
C TRP A 378 -1.20 -9.58 -18.28
N PHE A 379 -0.63 -9.87 -17.10
CA PHE A 379 -0.20 -11.22 -16.77
C PHE A 379 -1.38 -12.20 -16.70
N GLU A 380 -2.49 -11.82 -16.05
CA GLU A 380 -3.72 -12.64 -16.01
C GLU A 380 -4.31 -12.85 -17.42
N GLU A 381 -4.30 -11.83 -18.26
CA GLU A 381 -4.74 -11.93 -19.65
C GLU A 381 -3.85 -12.86 -20.45
N TRP A 382 -2.54 -12.70 -20.34
CA TRP A 382 -1.58 -13.59 -20.99
C TRP A 382 -1.73 -15.04 -20.57
N MET A 383 -1.89 -15.29 -19.26
CA MET A 383 -2.15 -16.63 -18.74
C MET A 383 -3.41 -17.27 -19.34
N ARG A 384 -4.43 -16.48 -19.59
CA ARG A 384 -5.70 -16.93 -20.15
C ARG A 384 -5.64 -17.15 -21.67
N THR A 385 -4.91 -16.30 -22.40
CA THR A 385 -4.95 -16.25 -23.87
C THR A 385 -3.70 -16.85 -24.53
N GLY A 386 -2.55 -16.83 -23.85
CA GLY A 386 -1.25 -17.15 -24.45
C GLY A 386 -0.75 -16.12 -25.48
N ASP A 387 -1.38 -14.91 -25.52
CA ASP A 387 -1.05 -13.91 -26.52
C ASP A 387 0.38 -13.36 -26.33
N LYS A 388 1.19 -13.51 -27.38
CA LYS A 388 2.58 -13.06 -27.37
C LYS A 388 2.70 -11.54 -27.20
N LYS A 389 1.79 -10.75 -27.77
CA LYS A 389 1.86 -9.27 -27.67
C LYS A 389 1.66 -8.81 -26.23
N THR A 390 0.78 -9.49 -25.49
CA THR A 390 0.56 -9.22 -24.07
C THR A 390 1.80 -9.55 -23.25
N LEU A 391 2.47 -10.66 -23.54
CA LEU A 391 3.76 -10.99 -22.92
C LEU A 391 4.84 -9.95 -23.26
N ASP A 392 4.99 -9.59 -24.54
CA ASP A 392 5.96 -8.59 -24.97
C ASP A 392 5.73 -7.23 -24.25
N LYS A 393 4.47 -6.86 -24.00
CA LYS A 393 4.10 -5.65 -23.23
C LYS A 393 4.55 -5.73 -21.78
N ILE A 394 4.42 -6.90 -21.13
CA ILE A 394 4.90 -7.12 -19.76
C ILE A 394 6.42 -6.99 -19.70
N LEU A 395 7.13 -7.63 -20.65
CA LEU A 395 8.59 -7.59 -20.71
C LEU A 395 9.16 -6.21 -21.05
N ASP A 396 8.44 -5.40 -21.83
CA ASP A 396 8.83 -4.01 -22.15
C ASP A 396 8.55 -3.06 -20.98
N TYR A 397 7.59 -3.40 -20.12
CA TYR A 397 7.27 -2.63 -18.93
C TYR A 397 8.29 -2.84 -17.80
N ASN A 398 8.66 -4.10 -17.55
CA ASN A 398 9.68 -4.48 -16.58
C ASN A 398 11.07 -4.01 -17.01
#